data_b2b71ced5c3be03f2b3fbc9c3b26d0fb
#
_entry.id   b2b71ced5c3be03f2b3fbc9c3b26d0fb
#
_cell.length_a   1.000
_cell.length_b   1.000
_cell.length_c   1.000
_cell.angle_alpha   90.00
_cell.angle_beta   90.00
_cell.angle_gamma   90.00
#
_symmetry.space_group_name_H-M   'P 1'
#
loop_
_entity.id
_entity.type
_entity.pdbx_description
1 polymer ?
#
loop_
_entity_poly.entity_id
_entity_poly.type
_entity_poly.pdbx_seq_one_letter_code
_entity_poly.pdbx_strand_id
1 'polypeptide(L)'
;PKGVMLYGPPGTGKSQTITNLIANALFQDKRVLFVAEKMAALSVVQNRLEKINLGPFCLEMHSNKITKRHVLEQLKKSLNAAHIKRPEEYARIADELYEQRCKLIEYMEALHDTKGQEGMSLFDCIIRYESIDTTELDIDANDEDLKRKFRIEKIDSYSHLLRQKYQAVTSITGTPSKHPLLGLNIEENDLADANRLPLRIKYTTDIIRRAEENKTKLLEAAHIKAELLRDCKDGVLAQNGEALYNEWRAIKAKWFLPRFFAKRTFIKKLKQFNSLIIEQEVDALLSNLLNYQLLHKEITTIQDAVRTVFAVNLDGENLPSDDALKRYTSSLDNWLKHIDRARDWYQWCAYKKELENEGLGVIAHYIEQVEISADQLKD
;
A
#
# COMPACT_ATOMS: atom_id res chain seq x y z
N PRO A 1 -20.02 -42.23 32.33
CA PRO A 1 -21.23 -41.50 32.71
C PRO A 1 -22.33 -42.47 33.09
N LYS A 2 -23.16 -42.12 34.11
CA LYS A 2 -24.28 -42.97 34.57
C LYS A 2 -25.49 -42.96 33.60
N GLY A 3 -25.51 -42.11 32.63
CA GLY A 3 -26.51 -42.01 31.59
C GLY A 3 -26.07 -41.01 30.50
N VAL A 4 -26.54 -41.24 29.26
CA VAL A 4 -26.32 -40.35 28.11
C VAL A 4 -27.67 -40.13 27.44
N MET A 5 -27.99 -38.91 27.11
CA MET A 5 -29.19 -38.54 26.37
C MET A 5 -28.78 -38.08 24.95
N LEU A 6 -29.34 -38.74 23.95
CA LEU A 6 -29.06 -38.44 22.54
C LEU A 6 -30.29 -37.76 21.88
N TYR A 7 -30.15 -36.49 21.55
CA TYR A 7 -31.17 -35.72 20.84
C TYR A 7 -30.81 -35.57 19.35
N GLY A 8 -31.79 -35.65 18.48
CA GLY A 8 -31.59 -35.35 17.06
C GLY A 8 -32.91 -35.52 16.28
N PRO A 9 -33.17 -34.65 15.29
CA PRO A 9 -34.31 -34.78 14.38
C PRO A 9 -34.19 -36.06 13.49
N PRO A 10 -35.24 -36.43 12.75
CA PRO A 10 -35.17 -37.49 11.75
C PRO A 10 -34.03 -37.22 10.75
N GLY A 11 -33.30 -38.27 10.36
CA GLY A 11 -32.18 -38.16 9.40
C GLY A 11 -30.77 -37.90 9.99
N THR A 12 -30.64 -37.55 11.25
CA THR A 12 -29.34 -37.22 11.91
C THR A 12 -28.48 -38.45 12.30
N GLY A 13 -28.83 -39.64 11.85
CA GLY A 13 -28.01 -40.82 12.12
C GLY A 13 -28.24 -41.50 13.49
N LYS A 14 -29.30 -41.14 14.27
CA LYS A 14 -29.57 -41.75 15.59
C LYS A 14 -29.54 -43.30 15.59
N SER A 15 -30.20 -43.92 14.61
CA SER A 15 -30.21 -45.38 14.52
C SER A 15 -28.83 -45.96 14.23
N GLN A 16 -27.98 -45.24 13.50
CA GLN A 16 -26.59 -45.64 13.27
C GLN A 16 -25.77 -45.56 14.56
N THR A 17 -25.91 -44.47 15.29
CA THR A 17 -25.28 -44.26 16.58
C THR A 17 -25.68 -45.35 17.58
N ILE A 18 -26.99 -45.71 17.64
CA ILE A 18 -27.49 -46.83 18.49
C ILE A 18 -26.86 -48.13 18.08
N THR A 19 -26.80 -48.44 16.77
CA THR A 19 -26.17 -49.66 16.25
C THR A 19 -24.69 -49.74 16.65
N ASN A 20 -23.95 -48.63 16.54
CA ASN A 20 -22.52 -48.54 16.94
C ASN A 20 -22.34 -48.71 18.47
N LEU A 21 -23.23 -48.14 19.28
CA LEU A 21 -23.19 -48.29 20.71
C LEU A 21 -23.42 -49.74 21.13
N ILE A 22 -24.39 -50.44 20.51
CA ILE A 22 -24.66 -51.86 20.73
C ILE A 22 -23.44 -52.68 20.31
N ALA A 23 -22.91 -52.46 19.11
CA ALA A 23 -21.73 -53.18 18.61
C ALA A 23 -20.50 -53.00 19.54
N ASN A 24 -20.23 -51.81 20.00
CA ASN A 24 -19.15 -51.52 20.96
C ASN A 24 -19.38 -52.16 22.32
N ALA A 25 -20.60 -52.17 22.80
CA ALA A 25 -20.93 -52.83 24.08
C ALA A 25 -20.76 -54.34 23.98
N LEU A 26 -21.19 -54.96 22.88
CA LEU A 26 -20.97 -56.40 22.60
C LEU A 26 -19.48 -56.74 22.49
N PHE A 27 -18.68 -55.87 21.83
CA PHE A 27 -17.24 -56.02 21.74
C PHE A 27 -16.54 -55.99 23.12
N GLN A 28 -17.13 -55.27 24.07
CA GLN A 28 -16.66 -55.20 25.48
C GLN A 28 -17.29 -56.29 26.39
N ASP A 29 -17.85 -57.34 25.80
CA ASP A 29 -18.53 -58.44 26.52
C ASP A 29 -19.68 -57.98 27.43
N LYS A 30 -20.33 -56.85 27.06
CA LYS A 30 -21.45 -56.33 27.84
C LYS A 30 -22.78 -56.86 27.32
N ARG A 31 -23.75 -57.08 28.20
CA ARG A 31 -25.11 -57.37 27.84
C ARG A 31 -25.87 -56.10 27.62
N VAL A 32 -26.55 -55.98 26.49
CA VAL A 32 -27.31 -54.82 26.09
C VAL A 32 -28.79 -55.12 26.04
N LEU A 33 -29.61 -54.30 26.71
CA LEU A 33 -31.04 -54.32 26.56
C LEU A 33 -31.47 -53.08 25.77
N PHE A 34 -32.02 -53.28 24.59
CA PHE A 34 -32.58 -52.23 23.74
C PHE A 34 -34.09 -52.29 23.81
N VAL A 35 -34.73 -51.23 24.26
CA VAL A 35 -36.18 -51.12 24.45
C VAL A 35 -36.71 -49.98 23.58
N ALA A 36 -37.77 -50.23 22.84
CA ALA A 36 -38.48 -49.19 22.07
C ALA A 36 -39.99 -49.43 22.14
N GLU A 37 -40.76 -48.36 22.14
CA GLU A 37 -42.21 -48.40 22.19
C GLU A 37 -42.81 -48.99 20.90
N LYS A 38 -42.21 -48.62 19.74
CA LYS A 38 -42.70 -49.06 18.43
C LYS A 38 -41.82 -50.15 17.83
N MET A 39 -42.48 -51.23 17.35
CA MET A 39 -41.83 -52.34 16.67
C MET A 39 -40.99 -51.89 15.46
N ALA A 40 -41.41 -50.88 14.71
CA ALA A 40 -40.63 -50.30 13.61
C ALA A 40 -39.25 -49.81 14.03
N ALA A 41 -39.13 -49.25 15.23
CA ALA A 41 -37.84 -48.78 15.75
C ALA A 41 -36.89 -49.92 16.09
N LEU A 42 -37.41 -51.02 16.65
CA LEU A 42 -36.67 -52.25 16.93
C LEU A 42 -36.16 -52.89 15.63
N SER A 43 -37.08 -53.06 14.64
CA SER A 43 -36.73 -53.65 13.35
C SER A 43 -35.66 -52.86 12.57
N VAL A 44 -35.63 -51.54 12.65
CA VAL A 44 -34.61 -50.70 12.01
C VAL A 44 -33.23 -51.02 12.61
N VAL A 45 -33.13 -51.10 13.93
CA VAL A 45 -31.85 -51.42 14.60
C VAL A 45 -31.45 -52.85 14.34
N GLN A 46 -32.39 -53.80 14.45
CA GLN A 46 -32.17 -55.21 14.14
C GLN A 46 -31.62 -55.39 12.70
N ASN A 47 -32.27 -54.85 11.67
CA ASN A 47 -31.83 -54.95 10.31
C ASN A 47 -30.43 -54.36 10.09
N ARG A 48 -30.07 -53.31 10.83
CA ARG A 48 -28.72 -52.75 10.78
C ARG A 48 -27.68 -53.66 11.42
N LEU A 49 -28.01 -54.28 12.56
CA LEU A 49 -27.15 -55.26 13.24
C LEU A 49 -26.97 -56.53 12.37
N GLU A 50 -28.01 -56.98 11.69
CA GLU A 50 -27.93 -58.07 10.71
C GLU A 50 -27.01 -57.75 9.53
N LYS A 51 -27.08 -56.52 8.98
CA LYS A 51 -26.19 -56.08 7.89
C LYS A 51 -24.71 -56.09 8.22
N ILE A 52 -24.37 -55.90 9.52
CA ILE A 52 -23.00 -55.96 10.01
C ILE A 52 -22.65 -57.32 10.70
N ASN A 53 -23.47 -58.37 10.39
CA ASN A 53 -23.30 -59.73 10.91
C ASN A 53 -23.37 -59.88 12.45
N LEU A 54 -23.96 -58.94 13.16
CA LEU A 54 -24.20 -59.00 14.61
C LEU A 54 -25.58 -59.55 14.95
N GLY A 55 -26.43 -59.84 13.94
CA GLY A 55 -27.79 -60.43 14.14
C GLY A 55 -27.79 -61.72 14.98
N PRO A 56 -26.87 -62.66 14.78
CA PRO A 56 -26.81 -63.87 15.59
C PRO A 56 -26.60 -63.65 17.11
N PHE A 57 -26.04 -62.49 17.52
CA PHE A 57 -25.82 -62.11 18.91
C PHE A 57 -27.00 -61.34 19.50
N CYS A 58 -28.08 -61.17 18.75
CA CYS A 58 -29.27 -60.45 19.16
C CYS A 58 -30.45 -61.40 19.35
N LEU A 59 -31.17 -61.25 20.45
CA LEU A 59 -32.43 -61.93 20.71
C LEU A 59 -33.57 -60.89 20.59
N GLU A 60 -34.38 -61.01 19.54
CA GLU A 60 -35.53 -60.19 19.30
C GLU A 60 -36.76 -60.71 20.04
N MET A 61 -37.35 -59.91 20.94
CA MET A 61 -38.55 -60.29 21.68
C MET A 61 -39.65 -59.29 21.53
N HIS A 62 -40.77 -59.69 20.84
CA HIS A 62 -41.98 -58.89 20.73
C HIS A 62 -43.09 -59.44 21.59
N SER A 63 -43.83 -58.60 22.25
CA SER A 63 -44.78 -58.97 23.30
C SER A 63 -45.91 -59.88 22.85
N ASN A 64 -46.29 -59.95 21.54
CA ASN A 64 -47.50 -60.64 21.12
C ASN A 64 -47.35 -61.62 19.95
N LYS A 65 -46.15 -61.93 19.43
CA LYS A 65 -46.00 -62.78 18.25
C LYS A 65 -44.80 -63.74 18.28
N ILE A 66 -44.11 -63.87 19.36
CA ILE A 66 -42.96 -64.76 19.42
C ILE A 66 -43.38 -66.17 19.85
N THR A 67 -43.15 -67.12 18.98
CA THR A 67 -43.32 -68.54 19.30
C THR A 67 -42.05 -69.09 19.93
N LYS A 68 -42.19 -70.07 20.82
CA LYS A 68 -41.05 -70.78 21.40
C LYS A 68 -40.04 -71.29 20.35
N ARG A 69 -40.58 -71.67 19.20
CA ARG A 69 -39.78 -72.15 18.06
C ARG A 69 -38.85 -71.06 17.51
N HIS A 70 -39.36 -69.85 17.35
CA HIS A 70 -38.57 -68.70 16.85
C HIS A 70 -37.41 -68.36 17.80
N VAL A 71 -37.64 -68.37 19.11
CA VAL A 71 -36.60 -68.15 20.12
C VAL A 71 -35.51 -69.22 20.06
N LEU A 72 -35.91 -70.49 19.94
CA LEU A 72 -34.97 -71.60 19.81
C LEU A 72 -34.14 -71.51 18.52
N GLU A 73 -34.73 -71.07 17.41
CA GLU A 73 -34.02 -70.88 16.12
C GLU A 73 -33.00 -69.73 16.24
N GLN A 74 -33.34 -68.62 16.91
CA GLN A 74 -32.39 -67.52 17.14
C GLN A 74 -31.23 -67.96 18.05
N LEU A 75 -31.48 -68.68 19.15
CA LEU A 75 -30.45 -69.23 20.03
C LEU A 75 -29.53 -70.23 19.29
N LYS A 76 -30.10 -71.04 18.40
CA LYS A 76 -29.31 -71.97 17.58
C LYS A 76 -28.39 -71.23 16.61
N LYS A 77 -28.87 -70.10 16.00
CA LYS A 77 -28.04 -69.25 15.17
C LYS A 77 -26.89 -68.63 15.98
N SER A 78 -27.14 -68.17 17.20
CA SER A 78 -26.14 -67.61 18.10
C SER A 78 -25.05 -68.64 18.47
N LEU A 79 -25.42 -69.86 18.80
CA LEU A 79 -24.48 -70.95 19.08
C LEU A 79 -23.58 -71.29 17.90
N ASN A 80 -24.10 -71.25 16.67
CA ASN A 80 -23.36 -71.56 15.45
C ASN A 80 -22.41 -70.38 15.07
N ALA A 81 -22.72 -69.16 15.47
CA ALA A 81 -21.91 -67.98 15.18
C ALA A 81 -20.69 -67.84 16.08
N ALA A 82 -20.64 -68.59 17.22
CA ALA A 82 -19.56 -68.47 18.21
C ALA A 82 -18.15 -68.88 17.72
N HIS A 83 -18.02 -69.37 16.47
CA HIS A 83 -16.75 -69.80 15.88
C HIS A 83 -16.21 -68.90 14.77
N ILE A 84 -16.67 -67.66 14.65
CA ILE A 84 -16.15 -66.72 13.64
C ILE A 84 -14.78 -66.21 14.10
N LYS A 85 -13.74 -66.54 13.35
CA LYS A 85 -12.38 -66.01 13.59
C LYS A 85 -12.34 -64.54 13.25
N ARG A 86 -11.59 -63.77 14.03
CA ARG A 86 -11.32 -62.38 13.73
C ARG A 86 -10.60 -62.27 12.36
N PRO A 87 -11.08 -61.45 11.42
CA PRO A 87 -10.35 -61.26 10.17
C PRO A 87 -8.98 -60.71 10.42
N GLU A 88 -7.91 -61.35 9.91
CA GLU A 88 -6.51 -60.87 10.07
C GLU A 88 -6.31 -59.44 9.51
N GLU A 89 -7.07 -59.13 8.46
CA GLU A 89 -7.04 -57.79 7.86
C GLU A 89 -7.62 -56.68 8.75
N TYR A 90 -8.46 -57.01 9.72
CA TYR A 90 -9.12 -56.00 10.56
C TYR A 90 -8.13 -55.13 11.32
N ALA A 91 -7.09 -55.71 11.90
CA ALA A 91 -6.06 -55.01 12.66
C ALA A 91 -5.31 -54.04 11.70
N ARG A 92 -4.90 -54.54 10.53
CA ARG A 92 -4.20 -53.71 9.55
C ARG A 92 -5.03 -52.49 9.10
N ILE A 93 -6.31 -52.71 8.75
CA ILE A 93 -7.22 -51.63 8.33
C ILE A 93 -7.45 -50.63 9.49
N ALA A 94 -7.58 -51.10 10.70
CA ALA A 94 -7.73 -50.24 11.89
C ALA A 94 -6.50 -49.38 12.14
N ASP A 95 -5.29 -49.95 11.98
CA ASP A 95 -4.04 -49.23 12.12
C ASP A 95 -3.87 -48.18 10.98
N GLU A 96 -4.15 -48.57 9.75
CA GLU A 96 -4.16 -47.62 8.61
C GLU A 96 -5.13 -46.47 8.83
N LEU A 97 -6.35 -46.73 9.29
CA LEU A 97 -7.34 -45.71 9.62
C LEU A 97 -6.85 -44.79 10.74
N TYR A 98 -6.21 -45.35 11.75
CA TYR A 98 -5.64 -44.59 12.84
C TYR A 98 -4.53 -43.66 12.36
N GLU A 99 -3.61 -44.16 11.53
CA GLU A 99 -2.55 -43.33 10.93
C GLU A 99 -3.11 -42.20 10.07
N GLN A 100 -4.10 -42.48 9.22
CA GLN A 100 -4.75 -41.47 8.42
C GLN A 100 -5.45 -40.39 9.26
N ARG A 101 -6.06 -40.82 10.36
CA ARG A 101 -6.68 -39.91 11.33
C ARG A 101 -5.63 -39.02 12.01
N CYS A 102 -4.49 -39.58 12.42
CA CYS A 102 -3.40 -38.80 13.02
C CYS A 102 -2.88 -37.74 12.00
N LYS A 103 -2.61 -38.13 10.76
CA LYS A 103 -2.19 -37.19 9.70
C LYS A 103 -3.21 -36.07 9.47
N LEU A 104 -4.50 -36.39 9.50
CA LEU A 104 -5.54 -35.38 9.36
C LEU A 104 -5.60 -34.41 10.55
N ILE A 105 -5.39 -34.93 11.76
CA ILE A 105 -5.31 -34.09 12.97
C ILE A 105 -4.11 -33.15 12.89
N GLU A 106 -2.92 -33.66 12.56
CA GLU A 106 -1.70 -32.87 12.38
C GLU A 106 -1.90 -31.77 11.32
N TYR A 107 -2.55 -32.11 10.20
CA TYR A 107 -2.89 -31.12 9.17
C TYR A 107 -3.83 -30.04 9.69
N MET A 108 -4.88 -30.43 10.43
CA MET A 108 -5.83 -29.47 11.00
C MET A 108 -5.17 -28.60 12.07
N GLU A 109 -4.31 -29.17 12.90
CA GLU A 109 -3.54 -28.39 13.89
C GLU A 109 -2.61 -27.39 13.21
N ALA A 110 -1.88 -27.80 12.17
CA ALA A 110 -1.00 -26.90 11.40
C ALA A 110 -1.79 -25.79 10.69
N LEU A 111 -2.98 -26.10 10.16
CA LEU A 111 -3.84 -25.12 9.47
C LEU A 111 -4.39 -24.05 10.42
N HIS A 112 -4.68 -24.43 11.68
CA HIS A 112 -5.23 -23.55 12.71
C HIS A 112 -4.19 -23.08 13.74
N ASP A 113 -2.89 -23.37 13.54
CA ASP A 113 -1.84 -22.89 14.44
C ASP A 113 -1.67 -21.38 14.34
N THR A 114 -1.85 -20.69 15.46
CA THR A 114 -1.72 -19.23 15.57
C THR A 114 -0.37 -18.77 16.10
N LYS A 115 0.62 -19.67 16.20
CA LYS A 115 1.97 -19.35 16.70
C LYS A 115 2.85 -18.57 15.72
N GLY A 116 2.33 -18.21 14.55
CA GLY A 116 2.99 -17.32 13.60
C GLY A 116 3.25 -15.93 14.19
N GLN A 117 4.09 -15.14 13.53
CA GLN A 117 4.50 -13.79 13.98
C GLN A 117 3.32 -12.82 14.21
N GLU A 118 2.11 -13.16 13.80
CA GLU A 118 0.96 -12.25 13.69
C GLU A 118 -0.30 -12.72 14.41
N GLY A 119 -0.22 -13.85 15.13
CA GLY A 119 -1.37 -14.38 15.87
C GLY A 119 -2.54 -14.86 14.99
N MET A 120 -2.35 -14.95 13.68
CA MET A 120 -3.32 -15.49 12.72
C MET A 120 -2.92 -16.87 12.28
N SER A 121 -3.91 -17.75 12.09
CA SER A 121 -3.69 -19.05 11.49
C SER A 121 -3.64 -18.97 9.97
N LEU A 122 -3.05 -19.98 9.31
CA LEU A 122 -3.10 -20.09 7.85
C LEU A 122 -4.55 -20.14 7.33
N PHE A 123 -5.44 -20.77 8.08
CA PHE A 123 -6.87 -20.79 7.76
C PHE A 123 -7.50 -19.40 7.77
N ASP A 124 -7.18 -18.57 8.77
CA ASP A 124 -7.65 -17.17 8.84
C ASP A 124 -7.12 -16.35 7.67
N CYS A 125 -5.87 -16.57 7.28
CA CYS A 125 -5.27 -15.91 6.11
C CYS A 125 -6.00 -16.28 4.81
N ILE A 126 -6.31 -17.58 4.62
CA ILE A 126 -7.04 -18.05 3.43
C ILE A 126 -8.45 -17.44 3.38
N ILE A 127 -9.18 -17.46 4.51
CA ILE A 127 -10.53 -16.88 4.55
C ILE A 127 -10.49 -15.38 4.26
N ARG A 128 -9.54 -14.65 4.84
CA ARG A 128 -9.38 -13.22 4.55
C ARG A 128 -9.05 -12.98 3.09
N TYR A 129 -8.13 -13.75 2.52
CA TYR A 129 -7.78 -13.65 1.10
C TYR A 129 -8.98 -13.87 0.18
N GLU A 130 -9.78 -14.91 0.43
CA GLU A 130 -10.98 -15.21 -0.34
C GLU A 130 -12.12 -14.19 -0.14
N SER A 131 -12.11 -13.47 0.98
CA SER A 131 -13.10 -12.42 1.25
C SER A 131 -12.75 -11.07 0.60
N ILE A 132 -11.50 -10.91 0.11
CA ILE A 132 -11.07 -9.69 -0.58
C ILE A 132 -11.53 -9.78 -2.03
N ASP A 133 -12.33 -8.83 -2.47
CA ASP A 133 -12.64 -8.66 -3.88
C ASP A 133 -11.43 -8.05 -4.61
N THR A 134 -10.58 -8.92 -5.16
CA THR A 134 -9.34 -8.53 -5.85
C THR A 134 -9.58 -8.02 -7.27
N THR A 135 -10.81 -8.01 -7.75
CA THR A 135 -11.12 -7.66 -9.15
C THR A 135 -10.96 -6.16 -9.45
N GLU A 136 -10.89 -5.32 -8.43
CA GLU A 136 -10.82 -3.86 -8.58
C GLU A 136 -9.47 -3.22 -8.17
N LEU A 137 -8.57 -3.98 -7.54
CA LEU A 137 -7.30 -3.43 -7.02
C LEU A 137 -6.12 -3.88 -7.90
N ASP A 138 -5.73 -3.06 -8.86
CA ASP A 138 -4.47 -3.20 -9.60
C ASP A 138 -3.31 -2.60 -8.76
N ILE A 139 -3.04 -3.22 -7.61
CA ILE A 139 -1.90 -2.88 -6.75
C ILE A 139 -0.76 -3.83 -7.09
N ASP A 140 0.35 -3.27 -7.56
CA ASP A 140 1.56 -4.06 -7.76
C ASP A 140 2.14 -4.49 -6.40
N ALA A 141 1.83 -5.72 -5.99
CA ALA A 141 2.37 -6.34 -4.77
C ALA A 141 3.91 -6.50 -4.81
N ASN A 142 4.54 -6.26 -5.95
CA ASN A 142 5.99 -6.27 -6.09
C ASN A 142 6.61 -4.90 -5.87
N ASP A 143 5.83 -3.85 -5.60
CA ASP A 143 6.36 -2.55 -5.26
C ASP A 143 7.34 -2.65 -4.08
N GLU A 144 8.57 -2.20 -4.30
CA GLU A 144 9.67 -2.31 -3.33
C GLU A 144 9.41 -1.44 -2.08
N ASP A 145 8.72 -0.31 -2.23
CA ASP A 145 8.36 0.55 -1.11
C ASP A 145 7.27 -0.09 -0.25
N LEU A 146 6.29 -0.74 -0.87
CA LEU A 146 5.26 -1.50 -0.17
C LEU A 146 5.90 -2.64 0.64
N LYS A 147 6.72 -3.48 0.02
CA LYS A 147 7.43 -4.58 0.69
C LYS A 147 8.32 -4.11 1.83
N ARG A 148 8.98 -2.97 1.67
CA ARG A 148 9.95 -2.45 2.63
C ARG A 148 9.30 -1.80 3.84
N LYS A 149 8.20 -1.06 3.66
CA LYS A 149 7.59 -0.22 4.70
C LYS A 149 6.34 -0.83 5.30
N PHE A 150 5.58 -1.61 4.52
CA PHE A 150 4.36 -2.26 5.00
C PHE A 150 4.67 -3.26 6.12
N ARG A 151 3.90 -3.20 7.19
CA ARG A 151 4.00 -4.10 8.35
C ARG A 151 2.64 -4.66 8.68
N ILE A 152 2.49 -5.99 8.59
CA ILE A 152 1.24 -6.69 8.88
C ILE A 152 0.78 -6.45 10.31
N GLU A 153 1.72 -6.31 11.26
CA GLU A 153 1.47 -5.95 12.66
C GLU A 153 0.70 -4.62 12.82
N LYS A 154 0.75 -3.77 11.80
CA LYS A 154 0.11 -2.45 11.77
C LYS A 154 -1.20 -2.41 10.96
N ILE A 155 -1.71 -3.55 10.49
CA ILE A 155 -2.93 -3.60 9.64
C ILE A 155 -4.09 -2.84 10.27
N ASP A 156 -4.33 -3.01 11.57
CA ASP A 156 -5.42 -2.32 12.25
C ASP A 156 -5.20 -0.80 12.29
N SER A 157 -3.93 -0.34 12.46
CA SER A 157 -3.59 1.08 12.42
C SER A 157 -3.72 1.65 11.01
N TYR A 158 -3.36 0.89 9.96
CA TYR A 158 -3.57 1.28 8.57
C TYR A 158 -5.05 1.38 8.21
N SER A 159 -5.85 0.40 8.61
CA SER A 159 -7.32 0.43 8.44
C SER A 159 -7.94 1.62 9.16
N HIS A 160 -7.48 1.91 10.39
CA HIS A 160 -7.94 3.07 11.13
C HIS A 160 -7.54 4.39 10.43
N LEU A 161 -6.31 4.50 9.94
CA LEU A 161 -5.82 5.66 9.19
C LEU A 161 -6.65 5.89 7.92
N LEU A 162 -6.89 4.84 7.13
CA LEU A 162 -7.71 4.89 5.92
C LEU A 162 -9.14 5.33 6.22
N ARG A 163 -9.77 4.78 7.26
CA ARG A 163 -11.15 5.14 7.66
C ARG A 163 -11.26 6.55 8.23
N GLN A 164 -10.34 6.94 9.12
CA GLN A 164 -10.37 8.25 9.78
C GLN A 164 -10.19 9.39 8.78
N LYS A 165 -9.34 9.21 7.79
CA LYS A 165 -9.00 10.24 6.79
C LYS A 165 -9.91 10.18 5.55
N TYR A 166 -10.82 9.22 5.49
CA TYR A 166 -11.79 9.10 4.40
C TYR A 166 -12.52 10.44 4.11
N GLN A 167 -12.81 11.21 5.15
CA GLN A 167 -13.47 12.51 4.98
C GLN A 167 -12.62 13.49 4.13
N ALA A 168 -11.29 13.40 4.17
CA ALA A 168 -10.43 14.22 3.33
C ALA A 168 -10.55 13.86 1.84
N VAL A 169 -10.84 12.59 1.54
CA VAL A 169 -11.08 12.12 0.16
C VAL A 169 -12.48 12.50 -0.31
N THR A 170 -13.49 12.34 0.53
CA THR A 170 -14.89 12.64 0.18
C THR A 170 -15.20 14.12 0.06
N SER A 171 -14.43 14.99 0.72
CA SER A 171 -14.54 16.45 0.54
C SER A 171 -14.14 16.89 -0.87
N ILE A 172 -13.31 16.08 -1.55
CA ILE A 172 -12.91 16.30 -2.94
C ILE A 172 -13.99 15.74 -3.86
N THR A 173 -14.68 16.60 -4.58
CA THR A 173 -15.67 16.18 -5.57
C THR A 173 -14.96 15.50 -6.75
N GLY A 174 -15.08 14.18 -6.86
CA GLY A 174 -14.41 13.37 -7.88
C GLY A 174 -13.03 12.84 -7.46
N THR A 175 -12.25 12.39 -8.42
CA THR A 175 -10.89 11.88 -8.18
C THR A 175 -9.89 13.01 -7.89
N PRO A 176 -8.95 12.84 -6.94
CA PRO A 176 -7.93 13.86 -6.66
C PRO A 176 -7.08 14.22 -7.89
N SER A 177 -6.85 13.28 -8.81
CA SER A 177 -6.13 13.52 -10.08
C SER A 177 -6.84 14.52 -11.03
N LYS A 178 -8.14 14.75 -10.85
CA LYS A 178 -8.94 15.73 -11.61
C LYS A 178 -9.23 16.99 -10.82
N HIS A 179 -8.65 17.14 -9.63
CA HIS A 179 -8.91 18.30 -8.79
C HIS A 179 -8.40 19.59 -9.45
N PRO A 180 -9.16 20.70 -9.42
CA PRO A 180 -8.75 21.97 -10.07
C PRO A 180 -7.41 22.52 -9.59
N LEU A 181 -7.02 22.21 -8.36
CA LEU A 181 -5.76 22.64 -7.73
C LEU A 181 -4.65 21.59 -7.83
N LEU A 182 -4.79 20.57 -8.69
CA LEU A 182 -3.75 19.55 -8.88
C LEU A 182 -2.40 20.22 -9.20
N GLY A 183 -1.36 19.80 -8.47
CA GLY A 183 0.00 20.32 -8.60
C GLY A 183 0.29 21.61 -7.82
N LEU A 184 -0.70 22.19 -7.15
CA LEU A 184 -0.51 23.34 -6.27
C LEU A 184 0.07 22.89 -4.93
N ASN A 185 1.20 23.45 -4.53
CA ASN A 185 1.79 23.26 -3.20
C ASN A 185 1.18 24.26 -2.22
N ILE A 186 0.48 23.75 -1.22
CA ILE A 186 -0.14 24.56 -0.15
C ILE A 186 0.58 24.27 1.16
N GLU A 187 1.00 25.32 1.85
CA GLU A 187 1.57 25.25 3.19
C GLU A 187 0.49 25.51 4.26
N GLU A 188 0.70 25.01 5.48
CA GLU A 188 -0.20 25.25 6.61
C GLU A 188 -0.45 26.74 6.86
N ASN A 189 0.60 27.53 6.74
CA ASN A 189 0.53 28.98 6.89
C ASN A 189 -0.32 29.68 5.82
N ASP A 190 -0.51 29.07 4.64
CA ASP A 190 -1.39 29.61 3.59
C ASP A 190 -2.87 29.51 3.95
N LEU A 191 -3.23 28.57 4.82
CA LEU A 191 -4.59 28.39 5.33
C LEU A 191 -4.90 29.26 6.54
N ALA A 192 -3.86 29.71 7.27
CA ALA A 192 -4.00 30.59 8.40
C ALA A 192 -4.40 32.03 7.99
N ASP A 193 -4.00 32.47 6.79
CA ASP A 193 -4.36 33.76 6.21
C ASP A 193 -4.94 33.57 4.80
N ALA A 194 -6.22 33.86 4.65
CA ALA A 194 -6.95 33.70 3.38
C ALA A 194 -6.34 34.50 2.20
N ASN A 195 -5.56 35.56 2.46
CA ASN A 195 -4.92 36.36 1.44
C ASN A 195 -3.53 35.85 1.02
N ARG A 196 -2.88 35.02 1.84
CA ARG A 196 -1.49 34.60 1.63
C ARG A 196 -1.34 33.76 0.36
N LEU A 197 -2.15 32.73 0.18
CA LEU A 197 -2.09 31.87 -0.99
C LEU A 197 -2.42 32.61 -2.29
N PRO A 198 -3.50 33.42 -2.39
CA PRO A 198 -3.77 34.22 -3.57
C PRO A 198 -2.62 35.19 -3.90
N LEU A 199 -2.01 35.82 -2.90
CA LEU A 199 -0.88 36.72 -3.10
C LEU A 199 0.34 35.97 -3.63
N ARG A 200 0.64 34.79 -3.08
CA ARG A 200 1.75 33.94 -3.53
C ARG A 200 1.57 33.51 -4.99
N ILE A 201 0.36 33.10 -5.35
CA ILE A 201 0.02 32.73 -6.74
C ILE A 201 0.17 33.93 -7.66
N LYS A 202 -0.37 35.10 -7.31
CA LYS A 202 -0.26 36.33 -8.11
C LYS A 202 1.19 36.76 -8.28
N TYR A 203 1.99 36.75 -7.21
CA TYR A 203 3.41 37.06 -7.27
C TYR A 203 4.15 36.17 -8.27
N THR A 204 3.89 34.84 -8.22
CA THR A 204 4.48 33.89 -9.16
C THR A 204 4.00 34.14 -10.59
N THR A 205 2.72 34.49 -10.79
CA THR A 205 2.17 34.84 -12.09
C THR A 205 2.91 36.06 -12.68
N ASP A 206 3.13 37.11 -11.90
CA ASP A 206 3.86 38.30 -12.34
C ASP A 206 5.32 38.00 -12.69
N ILE A 207 5.98 37.12 -11.92
CA ILE A 207 7.34 36.69 -12.22
C ILE A 207 7.40 35.89 -13.53
N ILE A 208 6.49 34.95 -13.75
CA ILE A 208 6.47 34.13 -14.97
C ILE A 208 6.16 35.01 -16.17
N ARG A 209 5.21 35.95 -16.07
CA ARG A 209 4.90 36.90 -17.16
C ARG A 209 6.13 37.74 -17.53
N ARG A 210 6.87 38.26 -16.54
CA ARG A 210 8.13 38.96 -16.79
C ARG A 210 9.18 38.09 -17.44
N ALA A 211 9.23 36.80 -17.05
CA ALA A 211 10.11 35.82 -17.67
C ALA A 211 9.78 35.61 -19.16
N GLU A 212 8.50 35.53 -19.51
CA GLU A 212 8.05 35.43 -20.90
C GLU A 212 8.42 36.70 -21.71
N GLU A 213 8.19 37.89 -21.13
CA GLU A 213 8.54 39.17 -21.77
C GLU A 213 10.06 39.34 -22.00
N ASN A 214 10.87 38.92 -21.04
CA ASN A 214 12.34 39.04 -21.08
C ASN A 214 13.06 37.81 -21.59
N LYS A 215 12.36 36.85 -22.13
CA LYS A 215 12.88 35.52 -22.47
C LYS A 215 14.15 35.56 -23.33
N THR A 216 14.17 36.37 -24.40
CA THR A 216 15.33 36.50 -25.29
C THR A 216 16.59 36.89 -24.51
N LYS A 217 16.46 37.86 -23.61
CA LYS A 217 17.57 38.26 -22.72
C LYS A 217 17.99 37.15 -21.74
N LEU A 218 17.02 36.43 -21.20
CA LEU A 218 17.32 35.33 -20.23
C LEU A 218 18.02 34.17 -20.94
N LEU A 219 17.71 33.88 -22.20
CA LEU A 219 18.41 32.86 -22.98
C LEU A 219 19.83 33.28 -23.34
N GLU A 220 20.13 34.57 -23.40
CA GLU A 220 21.49 35.07 -23.60
C GLU A 220 22.43 34.67 -22.43
N ALA A 221 21.91 34.45 -21.24
CA ALA A 221 22.73 34.04 -20.09
C ALA A 221 23.51 32.74 -20.35
N ALA A 222 22.92 31.76 -21.01
CA ALA A 222 23.58 30.51 -21.37
C ALA A 222 24.72 30.75 -22.38
N HIS A 223 24.50 31.63 -23.33
CA HIS A 223 25.52 32.01 -24.34
C HIS A 223 26.68 32.75 -23.68
N ILE A 224 26.39 33.75 -22.82
CA ILE A 224 27.40 34.51 -22.09
C ILE A 224 28.20 33.58 -21.16
N LYS A 225 27.55 32.63 -20.49
CA LYS A 225 28.21 31.60 -19.66
C LYS A 225 29.19 30.78 -20.51
N ALA A 226 28.76 30.31 -21.67
CA ALA A 226 29.59 29.50 -22.56
C ALA A 226 30.82 30.29 -23.05
N GLU A 227 30.64 31.59 -23.39
CA GLU A 227 31.76 32.47 -23.78
C GLU A 227 32.74 32.71 -22.61
N LEU A 228 32.22 32.99 -21.40
CA LEU A 228 33.06 33.17 -20.21
C LEU A 228 33.90 31.91 -19.88
N LEU A 229 33.26 30.73 -19.98
CA LEU A 229 33.94 29.45 -19.69
C LEU A 229 34.92 28.99 -20.79
N ARG A 230 34.71 29.43 -22.02
CA ARG A 230 35.66 29.18 -23.11
C ARG A 230 36.99 29.88 -22.86
N ASP A 231 36.93 31.11 -22.38
CA ASP A 231 38.12 31.98 -22.28
C ASP A 231 38.68 32.02 -20.83
N CYS A 232 37.88 31.62 -19.83
CA CYS A 232 38.26 31.65 -18.42
C CYS A 232 38.04 30.31 -17.70
N LYS A 233 38.74 30.12 -16.58
CA LYS A 233 38.51 28.99 -15.66
C LYS A 233 37.18 29.13 -14.92
N ASP A 234 36.61 28.01 -14.52
CA ASP A 234 35.29 27.95 -13.80
C ASP A 234 35.20 28.90 -12.61
N GLY A 235 36.30 29.14 -11.90
CA GLY A 235 36.34 30.03 -10.74
C GLY A 235 35.98 31.49 -11.05
N VAL A 236 35.91 31.93 -12.32
CA VAL A 236 35.52 33.31 -12.69
C VAL A 236 34.05 33.57 -12.35
N LEU A 237 33.19 32.57 -12.53
CA LEU A 237 31.76 32.71 -12.26
C LEU A 237 31.44 32.90 -10.77
N ALA A 238 32.31 32.42 -9.87
CA ALA A 238 32.18 32.55 -8.44
C ALA A 238 32.66 33.93 -7.91
N GLN A 239 33.28 34.75 -8.76
CA GLN A 239 33.74 36.07 -8.35
C GLN A 239 32.58 37.06 -8.25
N ASN A 240 32.71 38.08 -7.39
CA ASN A 240 31.74 39.17 -7.34
C ASN A 240 31.98 40.11 -8.54
N GLY A 241 31.20 39.92 -9.62
CA GLY A 241 31.32 40.69 -10.85
C GLY A 241 31.08 42.21 -10.65
N GLU A 242 30.09 42.54 -9.81
CA GLU A 242 29.80 43.96 -9.51
C GLU A 242 30.97 44.64 -8.77
N ALA A 243 31.55 43.97 -7.81
CA ALA A 243 32.71 44.49 -7.09
C ALA A 243 33.92 44.68 -8.00
N LEU A 244 34.20 43.67 -8.89
CA LEU A 244 35.29 43.76 -9.86
C LEU A 244 35.07 44.85 -10.90
N TYR A 245 33.82 44.99 -11.39
CA TYR A 245 33.46 46.04 -12.36
C TYR A 245 33.61 47.45 -11.73
N ASN A 246 33.15 47.63 -10.51
CA ASN A 246 33.27 48.91 -9.77
C ASN A 246 34.73 49.23 -9.46
N GLU A 247 35.55 48.25 -9.05
CA GLU A 247 36.98 48.38 -8.83
C GLU A 247 37.68 48.84 -10.11
N TRP A 248 37.39 48.20 -11.24
CA TRP A 248 37.92 48.55 -12.54
C TRP A 248 37.52 49.98 -12.99
N ARG A 249 36.27 50.34 -12.81
CA ARG A 249 35.74 51.67 -13.09
C ARG A 249 36.43 52.77 -12.27
N ALA A 250 36.62 52.48 -10.97
CA ALA A 250 37.36 53.37 -10.05
C ALA A 250 38.83 53.52 -10.47
N ILE A 251 39.46 52.46 -10.97
CA ILE A 251 40.84 52.51 -11.51
C ILE A 251 40.90 53.40 -12.73
N LYS A 252 39.92 53.28 -13.64
CA LYS A 252 39.87 54.10 -14.86
C LYS A 252 39.70 55.60 -14.57
N ALA A 253 39.04 55.93 -13.46
CA ALA A 253 38.85 57.31 -13.03
C ALA A 253 40.09 57.98 -12.37
N LYS A 254 41.13 57.22 -12.03
CA LYS A 254 42.35 57.75 -11.41
C LYS A 254 43.18 58.53 -12.42
N TRP A 255 43.96 59.50 -11.89
CA TRP A 255 44.98 60.23 -12.67
C TRP A 255 46.08 59.29 -13.23
N PHE A 256 46.84 59.68 -14.25
CA PHE A 256 47.69 58.84 -15.13
C PHE A 256 48.62 57.90 -14.38
N LEU A 257 49.48 58.35 -13.45
CA LEU A 257 50.45 57.47 -12.80
C LEU A 257 49.83 56.44 -11.85
N PRO A 258 48.96 56.76 -10.90
CA PRO A 258 48.23 55.79 -10.10
C PRO A 258 47.35 54.83 -10.89
N ARG A 259 46.81 55.31 -12.02
CA ARG A 259 46.02 54.50 -12.97
C ARG A 259 46.84 53.40 -13.61
N PHE A 260 48.06 53.73 -14.05
CA PHE A 260 48.94 52.77 -14.69
C PHE A 260 49.31 51.57 -13.79
N PHE A 261 49.76 51.83 -12.56
CA PHE A 261 50.11 50.81 -11.60
C PHE A 261 48.86 50.00 -11.15
N ALA A 262 47.74 50.68 -10.86
CA ALA A 262 46.52 50.01 -10.45
C ALA A 262 45.96 49.10 -11.54
N LYS A 263 45.97 49.54 -12.81
CA LYS A 263 45.59 48.68 -13.94
C LYS A 263 46.45 47.41 -14.03
N ARG A 264 47.74 47.56 -13.93
CA ARG A 264 48.67 46.41 -14.01
C ARG A 264 48.43 45.40 -12.89
N THR A 265 48.16 45.90 -11.66
CA THR A 265 47.86 45.04 -10.51
C THR A 265 46.53 44.35 -10.70
N PHE A 266 45.50 45.05 -11.20
CA PHE A 266 44.17 44.49 -11.42
C PHE A 266 44.18 43.42 -12.54
N ILE A 267 44.89 43.69 -13.65
CA ILE A 267 45.04 42.72 -14.72
C ILE A 267 45.82 41.48 -14.24
N LYS A 268 46.82 41.64 -13.35
CA LYS A 268 47.52 40.52 -12.73
C LYS A 268 46.56 39.66 -11.86
N LYS A 269 45.60 40.28 -11.18
CA LYS A 269 44.54 39.59 -10.44
C LYS A 269 43.66 38.80 -11.37
N LEU A 270 43.21 39.38 -12.47
CA LEU A 270 42.38 38.69 -13.47
C LEU A 270 43.07 37.52 -14.21
N LYS A 271 44.40 37.59 -14.37
CA LYS A 271 45.20 36.51 -14.97
C LYS A 271 45.14 35.18 -14.20
N GLN A 272 44.63 35.18 -13.00
CA GLN A 272 44.36 33.92 -12.26
C GLN A 272 43.23 33.15 -12.93
N PHE A 273 42.29 33.84 -13.59
CA PHE A 273 41.13 33.25 -14.23
C PHE A 273 41.31 33.12 -15.74
N ASN A 274 41.93 34.10 -16.39
CA ASN A 274 42.30 34.08 -17.79
C ASN A 274 43.75 34.51 -17.97
N SER A 275 44.64 33.55 -18.26
CA SER A 275 46.10 33.83 -18.37
C SER A 275 46.46 34.72 -19.55
N LEU A 276 45.63 34.77 -20.61
CA LEU A 276 45.86 35.48 -21.85
C LEU A 276 45.21 36.86 -21.88
N ILE A 277 44.46 37.26 -20.84
CA ILE A 277 43.71 38.52 -20.80
C ILE A 277 44.60 39.75 -21.04
N ILE A 278 44.18 40.62 -21.94
CA ILE A 278 44.80 41.90 -22.24
C ILE A 278 43.89 43.04 -21.77
N GLU A 279 44.47 44.25 -21.58
CA GLU A 279 43.73 45.40 -21.05
C GLU A 279 42.48 45.76 -21.85
N GLN A 280 42.51 45.60 -23.18
CA GLN A 280 41.38 45.88 -24.08
C GLN A 280 40.17 44.95 -23.86
N GLU A 281 40.38 43.75 -23.38
CA GLU A 281 39.36 42.75 -23.15
C GLU A 281 38.74 42.78 -21.75
N VAL A 282 39.36 43.51 -20.82
CA VAL A 282 38.90 43.57 -19.41
C VAL A 282 37.49 44.16 -19.29
N ASP A 283 37.17 45.19 -20.06
CA ASP A 283 35.82 45.79 -20.05
C ASP A 283 34.77 44.79 -20.55
N ALA A 284 35.05 44.09 -21.60
CA ALA A 284 34.13 43.08 -22.17
C ALA A 284 33.94 41.91 -21.19
N LEU A 285 35.02 41.37 -20.64
CA LEU A 285 34.99 40.29 -19.66
C LEU A 285 34.15 40.65 -18.41
N LEU A 286 34.41 41.83 -17.81
CA LEU A 286 33.68 42.22 -16.61
C LEU A 286 32.22 42.57 -16.91
N SER A 287 31.93 43.15 -18.08
CA SER A 287 30.56 43.40 -18.50
C SER A 287 29.80 42.11 -18.73
N ASN A 288 30.41 41.12 -19.39
CA ASN A 288 29.81 39.80 -19.59
C ASN A 288 29.60 39.08 -18.28
N LEU A 289 30.57 39.13 -17.36
CA LEU A 289 30.43 38.50 -16.02
C LEU A 289 29.28 39.15 -15.23
N LEU A 290 29.18 40.45 -15.23
CA LEU A 290 28.12 41.17 -14.54
C LEU A 290 26.75 40.86 -15.15
N ASN A 291 26.64 40.92 -16.49
CA ASN A 291 25.41 40.57 -17.18
C ASN A 291 24.98 39.11 -16.89
N TYR A 292 25.91 38.17 -16.98
CA TYR A 292 25.61 36.78 -16.62
C TYR A 292 25.04 36.67 -15.23
N GLN A 293 25.69 37.28 -14.23
CA GLN A 293 25.25 37.18 -12.85
C GLN A 293 23.88 37.83 -12.61
N LEU A 294 23.56 38.93 -13.28
CA LEU A 294 22.25 39.55 -13.20
C LEU A 294 21.17 38.64 -13.79
N LEU A 295 21.40 38.10 -14.99
CA LEU A 295 20.47 37.21 -15.65
C LEU A 295 20.32 35.90 -14.88
N HIS A 296 21.40 35.33 -14.38
CA HIS A 296 21.37 34.11 -13.58
C HIS A 296 20.57 34.30 -12.27
N LYS A 297 20.72 35.44 -11.61
CA LYS A 297 19.92 35.78 -10.42
C LYS A 297 18.43 35.89 -10.76
N GLU A 298 18.08 36.45 -11.91
CA GLU A 298 16.70 36.54 -12.38
C GLU A 298 16.14 35.12 -12.68
N ILE A 299 16.90 34.27 -13.36
CA ILE A 299 16.53 32.86 -13.61
C ILE A 299 16.31 32.10 -12.29
N THR A 300 17.21 32.26 -11.32
CA THR A 300 17.07 31.63 -9.99
C THR A 300 15.79 32.10 -9.29
N THR A 301 15.50 33.41 -9.35
CA THR A 301 14.26 33.96 -8.76
C THR A 301 13.01 33.35 -9.40
N ILE A 302 13.02 33.14 -10.73
CA ILE A 302 11.90 32.48 -11.46
C ILE A 302 11.77 31.04 -11.00
N GLN A 303 12.87 30.28 -10.92
CA GLN A 303 12.86 28.90 -10.49
C GLN A 303 12.36 28.77 -9.05
N ASP A 304 12.79 29.61 -8.15
CA ASP A 304 12.36 29.61 -6.73
C ASP A 304 10.86 29.92 -6.62
N ALA A 305 10.37 30.91 -7.37
CA ALA A 305 8.94 31.24 -7.39
C ALA A 305 8.11 30.07 -7.92
N VAL A 306 8.57 29.36 -8.94
CA VAL A 306 7.89 28.17 -9.46
C VAL A 306 7.94 27.03 -8.45
N ARG A 307 9.09 26.75 -7.84
CA ARG A 307 9.24 25.69 -6.82
C ARG A 307 8.35 25.89 -5.61
N THR A 308 8.16 27.12 -5.17
CA THR A 308 7.33 27.40 -3.98
C THR A 308 5.86 27.14 -4.22
N VAL A 309 5.37 27.34 -5.44
CA VAL A 309 3.94 27.24 -5.78
C VAL A 309 3.59 25.91 -6.47
N PHE A 310 4.49 25.41 -7.29
CA PHE A 310 4.31 24.12 -7.96
C PHE A 310 5.06 23.03 -7.20
N ALA A 311 4.43 21.88 -7.00
CA ALA A 311 5.09 20.69 -6.41
C ALA A 311 6.01 20.02 -7.45
N VAL A 312 6.98 20.77 -8.01
CA VAL A 312 7.87 20.29 -9.08
C VAL A 312 9.32 20.52 -8.71
N ASN A 313 10.16 19.49 -8.83
CA ASN A 313 11.60 19.65 -8.84
C ASN A 313 12.06 20.17 -10.19
N LEU A 314 12.50 21.42 -10.22
CA LEU A 314 13.21 21.99 -11.36
C LEU A 314 14.70 21.71 -11.16
N ASP A 315 15.20 20.67 -11.83
CA ASP A 315 16.62 20.35 -11.84
C ASP A 315 17.29 21.11 -12.98
N GLY A 316 18.32 21.86 -12.63
CA GLY A 316 19.17 22.54 -13.60
C GLY A 316 19.23 24.06 -13.47
N GLU A 317 20.21 24.66 -14.13
CA GLU A 317 20.50 26.10 -14.18
C GLU A 317 19.71 26.84 -15.31
N ASN A 318 18.83 26.12 -16.02
CA ASN A 318 18.17 26.63 -17.21
C ASN A 318 16.78 27.18 -16.94
N LEU A 319 16.39 28.18 -17.73
CA LEU A 319 15.02 28.67 -17.76
C LEU A 319 14.06 27.55 -18.19
N PRO A 320 12.85 27.40 -17.59
CA PRO A 320 11.83 26.50 -18.08
C PRO A 320 11.51 26.73 -19.55
N SER A 321 11.14 25.67 -20.29
CA SER A 321 10.76 25.78 -21.70
C SER A 321 9.50 26.62 -21.88
N ASP A 322 9.29 27.13 -23.08
CA ASP A 322 8.11 27.94 -23.42
C ASP A 322 6.80 27.23 -23.12
N ASP A 323 6.74 25.94 -23.47
CA ASP A 323 5.55 25.13 -23.22
C ASP A 323 5.35 24.90 -21.72
N ALA A 324 6.41 24.87 -20.93
CA ALA A 324 6.33 24.81 -19.49
C ALA A 324 5.84 26.14 -18.89
N LEU A 325 6.39 27.27 -19.31
CA LEU A 325 5.95 28.60 -18.85
C LEU A 325 4.48 28.83 -19.13
N LYS A 326 4.01 28.54 -20.35
CA LYS A 326 2.58 28.65 -20.74
C LYS A 326 1.70 27.72 -19.89
N ARG A 327 2.13 26.49 -19.63
CA ARG A 327 1.40 25.56 -18.75
C ARG A 327 1.31 26.11 -17.32
N TYR A 328 2.40 26.66 -16.79
CA TYR A 328 2.41 27.27 -15.46
C TYR A 328 1.44 28.45 -15.39
N THR A 329 1.48 29.37 -16.36
CA THR A 329 0.57 30.51 -16.40
C THR A 329 -0.89 30.05 -16.44
N SER A 330 -1.23 29.08 -17.29
CA SER A 330 -2.58 28.51 -17.39
C SER A 330 -3.02 27.85 -16.08
N SER A 331 -2.12 27.12 -15.41
CA SER A 331 -2.40 26.49 -14.11
C SER A 331 -2.65 27.53 -13.01
N LEU A 332 -1.82 28.57 -12.94
CA LEU A 332 -1.95 29.65 -11.96
C LEU A 332 -3.29 30.40 -12.10
N ASP A 333 -3.70 30.70 -13.33
CA ASP A 333 -4.99 31.35 -13.62
C ASP A 333 -6.17 30.43 -13.21
N ASN A 334 -6.06 29.12 -13.46
CA ASN A 334 -7.07 28.16 -13.04
C ASN A 334 -7.14 28.04 -11.50
N TRP A 335 -5.99 27.99 -10.83
CA TRP A 335 -5.92 27.87 -9.37
C TRP A 335 -6.53 29.09 -8.66
N LEU A 336 -6.30 30.31 -9.19
CA LEU A 336 -6.93 31.53 -8.66
C LEU A 336 -8.45 31.49 -8.73
N LYS A 337 -9.01 30.85 -9.76
CA LYS A 337 -10.47 30.71 -9.90
C LYS A 337 -11.09 29.72 -8.91
N HIS A 338 -10.31 28.76 -8.42
CA HIS A 338 -10.78 27.67 -7.54
C HIS A 338 -10.12 27.70 -6.16
N ILE A 339 -9.65 28.87 -5.74
CA ILE A 339 -8.92 29.05 -4.48
C ILE A 339 -9.76 28.72 -3.24
N ASP A 340 -11.09 28.81 -3.36
CA ASP A 340 -12.06 28.40 -2.34
C ASP A 340 -11.91 26.93 -1.93
N ARG A 341 -11.40 26.08 -2.84
CA ARG A 341 -11.16 24.64 -2.60
C ARG A 341 -9.76 24.32 -2.04
N ALA A 342 -8.99 25.35 -1.66
CA ALA A 342 -7.61 25.16 -1.19
C ALA A 342 -7.52 24.31 0.07
N ARG A 343 -8.51 24.42 0.97
CA ARG A 343 -8.53 23.63 2.22
C ARG A 343 -8.69 22.13 1.95
N ASP A 344 -9.60 21.77 1.04
CA ASP A 344 -9.86 20.36 0.68
C ASP A 344 -8.61 19.76 0.02
N TRP A 345 -7.97 20.51 -0.89
CA TRP A 345 -6.74 20.09 -1.53
C TRP A 345 -5.57 19.90 -0.54
N TYR A 346 -5.43 20.83 0.40
CA TYR A 346 -4.41 20.71 1.46
C TYR A 346 -4.62 19.46 2.31
N GLN A 347 -5.87 19.17 2.71
CA GLN A 347 -6.19 17.97 3.49
C GLN A 347 -5.82 16.70 2.73
N TRP A 348 -6.11 16.64 1.44
CA TRP A 348 -5.69 15.53 0.59
C TRP A 348 -4.17 15.39 0.53
N CYS A 349 -3.44 16.47 0.26
CA CYS A 349 -1.98 16.44 0.19
C CYS A 349 -1.34 15.99 1.50
N ALA A 350 -1.87 16.45 2.64
CA ALA A 350 -1.42 16.04 3.97
C ALA A 350 -1.69 14.55 4.21
N TYR A 351 -2.87 14.07 3.85
CA TYR A 351 -3.25 12.67 3.94
C TYR A 351 -2.39 11.77 3.06
N LYS A 352 -2.18 12.15 1.79
CA LYS A 352 -1.30 11.44 0.86
C LYS A 352 0.11 11.28 1.44
N LYS A 353 0.68 12.37 1.95
CA LYS A 353 2.01 12.35 2.57
C LYS A 353 2.07 11.45 3.81
N GLU A 354 1.02 11.39 4.61
CA GLU A 354 0.93 10.50 5.77
C GLU A 354 0.89 9.03 5.33
N LEU A 355 0.11 8.69 4.30
CA LEU A 355 0.09 7.35 3.71
C LEU A 355 1.47 6.94 3.16
N GLU A 356 2.13 7.83 2.43
CA GLU A 356 3.48 7.57 1.89
C GLU A 356 4.51 7.32 3.00
N ASN A 357 4.45 8.08 4.10
CA ASN A 357 5.33 7.91 5.25
C ASN A 357 5.13 6.55 5.95
N GLU A 358 3.88 6.07 6.03
CA GLU A 358 3.55 4.75 6.61
C GLU A 358 3.80 3.58 5.63
N GLY A 359 4.24 3.85 4.40
CA GLY A 359 4.51 2.83 3.39
C GLY A 359 3.29 2.43 2.55
N LEU A 360 2.23 3.21 2.61
CA LEU A 360 0.99 3.02 1.86
C LEU A 360 0.94 3.89 0.59
N GLY A 361 2.08 4.24 0.02
CA GLY A 361 2.18 5.11 -1.17
C GLY A 361 1.44 4.55 -2.37
N VAL A 362 1.45 3.24 -2.57
CA VAL A 362 0.71 2.57 -3.65
C VAL A 362 -0.79 2.77 -3.49
N ILE A 363 -1.30 2.64 -2.27
CA ILE A 363 -2.72 2.88 -1.95
C ILE A 363 -3.06 4.36 -2.17
N ALA A 364 -2.19 5.29 -1.74
CA ALA A 364 -2.37 6.71 -1.99
C ALA A 364 -2.46 7.02 -3.49
N HIS A 365 -1.60 6.40 -4.31
CA HIS A 365 -1.64 6.55 -5.76
C HIS A 365 -2.93 5.99 -6.36
N TYR A 366 -3.38 4.83 -5.89
CA TYR A 366 -4.66 4.25 -6.32
C TYR A 366 -5.85 5.16 -6.01
N ILE A 367 -5.95 5.68 -4.77
CA ILE A 367 -6.97 6.64 -4.36
C ILE A 367 -6.94 7.91 -5.24
N GLU A 368 -5.75 8.32 -5.68
CA GLU A 368 -5.59 9.51 -6.54
C GLU A 368 -6.19 9.31 -7.94
N GLN A 369 -6.18 8.10 -8.47
CA GLN A 369 -6.59 7.79 -9.84
C GLN A 369 -8.04 7.33 -9.96
N VAL A 370 -8.58 6.70 -8.91
CA VAL A 370 -9.89 6.04 -8.93
C VAL A 370 -10.88 6.80 -8.02
N GLU A 371 -12.11 6.93 -8.48
CA GLU A 371 -13.19 7.44 -7.65
C GLU A 371 -13.66 6.34 -6.69
N ILE A 372 -13.27 6.45 -5.42
CA ILE A 372 -13.54 5.45 -4.40
C ILE A 372 -14.78 5.87 -3.61
N SER A 373 -15.75 4.96 -3.48
CA SER A 373 -16.92 5.16 -2.64
C SER A 373 -16.63 4.93 -1.16
N ALA A 374 -17.49 5.45 -0.29
CA ALA A 374 -17.42 5.25 1.16
C ALA A 374 -17.39 3.77 1.57
N ASP A 375 -18.10 2.94 0.82
CA ASP A 375 -18.25 1.52 1.16
C ASP A 375 -17.02 0.72 0.73
N GLN A 376 -16.37 1.09 -0.38
CA GLN A 376 -15.12 0.48 -0.85
C GLN A 376 -13.90 0.76 0.08
N LEU A 377 -13.95 1.80 0.89
CA LEU A 377 -12.90 2.07 1.89
C LEU A 377 -13.19 1.42 3.26
N LYS A 378 -14.38 0.85 3.45
CA LYS A 378 -14.74 0.15 4.70
C LYS A 378 -14.39 -1.34 4.66
N ASP A 379 -14.40 -1.94 3.50
CA ASP A 379 -14.07 -3.34 3.24
C ASP A 379 -12.57 -3.53 2.99
#